data_ea4834b18078fbeab6b8fe11e62ced9b
#
_entry.id   ea4834b18078fbeab6b8fe11e62ced9b
#
_cell.length_a   1.000
_cell.length_b   1.000
_cell.length_c   1.000
_cell.angle_alpha   90.00
_cell.angle_beta   90.00
_cell.angle_gamma   90.00
#
_symmetry.space_group_name_H-M   'P 1'
#
loop_
_entity.id
_entity.type
_entity.pdbx_description
1 polymer ?
#
loop_
_entity_poly.entity_id
_entity_poly.type
_entity_poly.pdbx_seq_one_letter_code
_entity_poly.pdbx_strand_id
1 'polypeptide(L)'
;LLHLVENYFSRREEKLIQKRKLIFCFGHPESGRNLLSVFALLFGDRLQKHQIIAAHYTVGTDVNPLNAEQYEKDSFALVNVRAEELNLNIDNRYRVTDKLVQEITQFVKDENPDMLLLGAGTRYRADSPTGRGVYWFSLFRDKIEDVLGSVDCPVAIFINKDKTDGPVSFILGGTMDLFMLPFVKAVAQRGIPIHLYLFNTHDDSFI
;
A
#
# COMPACT_ATOMS: atom_id res chain seq x y z
N LEU A 1 -31.77 -7.31 -8.25
CA LEU A 1 -30.32 -7.48 -8.10
C LEU A 1 -29.54 -6.36 -8.80
N LEU A 2 -29.78 -6.09 -10.09
CA LEU A 2 -29.13 -5.03 -10.85
C LEU A 2 -29.29 -3.65 -10.18
N HIS A 3 -30.47 -3.30 -9.70
CA HIS A 3 -30.74 -2.01 -9.04
C HIS A 3 -30.03 -1.88 -7.68
N LEU A 4 -29.82 -2.96 -6.96
CA LEU A 4 -29.02 -2.99 -5.72
C LEU A 4 -27.52 -2.78 -6.02
N VAL A 5 -27.05 -3.36 -7.10
CA VAL A 5 -25.67 -3.22 -7.59
C VAL A 5 -25.43 -1.78 -8.05
N GLU A 6 -26.34 -1.19 -8.84
CA GLU A 6 -26.25 0.20 -9.29
C GLU A 6 -26.29 1.21 -8.12
N ASN A 7 -27.18 1.05 -7.16
CA ASN A 7 -27.24 1.89 -5.96
C ASN A 7 -26.01 1.74 -5.06
N TYR A 8 -25.45 0.52 -4.97
CA TYR A 8 -24.22 0.27 -4.24
C TYR A 8 -23.02 0.96 -4.92
N PHE A 9 -22.95 0.91 -6.24
CA PHE A 9 -21.93 1.62 -7.02
C PHE A 9 -22.04 3.12 -6.89
N SER A 10 -23.23 3.70 -7.06
CA SER A 10 -23.44 5.16 -6.99
C SER A 10 -23.02 5.73 -5.63
N ARG A 11 -23.42 5.11 -4.53
CA ARG A 11 -23.06 5.57 -3.17
C ARG A 11 -21.59 5.42 -2.83
N ARG A 12 -20.87 4.46 -3.43
CA ARG A 12 -19.43 4.25 -3.19
C ARG A 12 -18.56 4.99 -4.19
N GLU A 13 -19.02 5.26 -5.40
CA GLU A 13 -18.33 6.19 -6.31
C GLU A 13 -18.24 7.58 -5.69
N GLU A 14 -19.30 8.09 -5.04
CA GLU A 14 -19.25 9.35 -4.28
C GLU A 14 -18.18 9.31 -3.19
N LYS A 15 -18.05 8.20 -2.46
CA LYS A 15 -17.01 8.04 -1.45
C LYS A 15 -15.58 7.95 -2.03
N LEU A 16 -15.40 7.43 -3.24
CA LEU A 16 -14.11 7.43 -3.95
C LEU A 16 -13.75 8.79 -4.54
N ILE A 17 -14.73 9.67 -4.75
CA ILE A 17 -14.54 11.04 -5.25
C ILE A 17 -14.08 11.97 -4.12
N GLN A 18 -14.40 11.67 -2.86
CA GLN A 18 -13.96 12.45 -1.71
C GLN A 18 -12.44 12.41 -1.58
N LYS A 19 -11.86 13.53 -1.20
CA LYS A 19 -10.42 13.60 -0.88
C LYS A 19 -10.13 12.66 0.28
N ARG A 20 -9.23 11.71 0.06
CA ARG A 20 -8.80 10.72 1.05
C ARG A 20 -7.36 10.97 1.46
N LYS A 21 -7.02 10.52 2.65
CA LYS A 21 -5.66 10.43 3.12
C LYS A 21 -5.18 8.98 2.97
N LEU A 22 -4.19 8.78 2.12
CA LEU A 22 -3.62 7.48 1.80
C LEU A 22 -2.19 7.43 2.35
N ILE A 23 -1.88 6.41 3.12
CA ILE A 23 -0.53 6.21 3.68
C ILE A 23 0.04 4.93 3.11
N PHE A 24 1.32 4.95 2.74
CA PHE A 24 2.08 3.73 2.51
C PHE A 24 3.38 3.74 3.29
N CYS A 25 3.70 2.57 3.88
CA CYS A 25 4.88 2.38 4.71
C CYS A 25 5.85 1.39 4.07
N PHE A 26 7.13 1.73 4.08
CA PHE A 26 8.18 0.93 3.47
C PHE A 26 9.50 1.08 4.23
N GLY A 27 10.39 0.09 4.06
CA GLY A 27 11.76 0.11 4.61
C GLY A 27 12.84 0.08 3.54
N HIS A 28 12.49 0.01 2.25
CA HIS A 28 13.42 0.00 1.14
C HIS A 28 12.91 0.90 0.00
N PRO A 29 13.76 1.75 -0.62
CA PRO A 29 13.35 2.70 -1.65
C PRO A 29 12.57 2.10 -2.82
N GLU A 30 13.01 0.93 -3.31
CA GLU A 30 12.33 0.19 -4.38
C GLU A 30 10.91 -0.24 -3.98
N SER A 31 10.74 -0.66 -2.73
CA SER A 31 9.40 -1.00 -2.21
C SER A 31 8.49 0.22 -2.18
N GLY A 32 9.02 1.38 -1.77
CA GLY A 32 8.29 2.64 -1.79
C GLY A 32 7.78 3.00 -3.19
N ARG A 33 8.65 2.92 -4.20
CA ARG A 33 8.27 3.13 -5.61
C ARG A 33 7.14 2.19 -6.05
N ASN A 34 7.26 0.90 -5.69
CA ASN A 34 6.28 -0.11 -6.08
C ASN A 34 4.94 0.11 -5.38
N LEU A 35 4.92 0.48 -4.10
CA LEU A 35 3.69 0.81 -3.36
C LEU A 35 2.97 2.02 -3.96
N LEU A 36 3.70 3.06 -4.35
CA LEU A 36 3.12 4.20 -5.05
C LEU A 36 2.53 3.78 -6.41
N SER A 37 3.19 2.87 -7.13
CA SER A 37 2.67 2.32 -8.39
C SER A 37 1.39 1.50 -8.17
N VAL A 38 1.26 0.79 -7.04
CA VAL A 38 0.02 0.10 -6.66
C VAL A 38 -1.11 1.11 -6.40
N PHE A 39 -0.85 2.20 -5.69
CA PHE A 39 -1.86 3.25 -5.56
C PHE A 39 -2.27 3.84 -6.91
N ALA A 40 -1.30 4.11 -7.80
CA ALA A 40 -1.60 4.58 -9.15
C ALA A 40 -2.43 3.55 -9.94
N LEU A 41 -2.16 2.26 -9.78
CA LEU A 41 -2.96 1.19 -10.38
C LEU A 41 -4.40 1.18 -9.86
N LEU A 42 -4.59 1.30 -8.55
CA LEU A 42 -5.92 1.18 -7.92
C LEU A 42 -6.78 2.44 -8.10
N PHE A 43 -6.20 3.63 -8.04
CA PHE A 43 -6.93 4.90 -8.06
C PHE A 43 -6.92 5.59 -9.43
N GLY A 44 -5.97 5.27 -10.32
CA GLY A 44 -5.82 5.93 -11.62
C GLY A 44 -5.62 7.44 -11.49
N ASP A 45 -6.22 8.21 -12.40
CA ASP A 45 -6.12 9.68 -12.42
C ASP A 45 -6.74 10.35 -11.18
N ARG A 46 -7.56 9.60 -10.44
CA ARG A 46 -8.16 10.10 -9.18
C ARG A 46 -7.13 10.21 -8.06
N LEU A 47 -5.98 9.53 -8.17
CA LEU A 47 -4.92 9.57 -7.16
C LEU A 47 -4.45 10.99 -6.85
N GLN A 48 -4.42 11.87 -7.87
CA GLN A 48 -4.03 13.28 -7.72
C GLN A 48 -4.95 14.08 -6.79
N LYS A 49 -6.19 13.61 -6.54
CA LYS A 49 -7.15 14.28 -5.64
C LYS A 49 -6.92 13.95 -4.17
N HIS A 50 -6.13 12.91 -3.89
CA HIS A 50 -5.90 12.40 -2.55
C HIS A 50 -4.66 13.04 -1.91
N GLN A 51 -4.64 13.09 -0.58
CA GLN A 51 -3.43 13.35 0.17
C GLN A 51 -2.65 12.04 0.29
N ILE A 52 -1.41 12.04 -0.15
CA ILE A 52 -0.57 10.84 -0.13
C ILE A 52 0.61 11.10 0.80
N ILE A 53 0.80 10.19 1.76
CA ILE A 53 1.92 10.22 2.70
C ILE A 53 2.75 8.97 2.50
N ALA A 54 4.04 9.17 2.25
CA ALA A 54 5.05 8.12 2.14
C ALA A 54 5.85 8.06 3.45
N ALA A 55 5.72 6.99 4.21
CA ALA A 55 6.44 6.81 5.47
C ALA A 55 7.56 5.78 5.31
N HIS A 56 8.80 6.21 5.44
CA HIS A 56 9.97 5.34 5.47
C HIS A 56 10.43 5.12 6.89
N TYR A 57 10.62 3.84 7.24
CA TYR A 57 11.12 3.43 8.55
C TYR A 57 12.50 2.79 8.45
N THR A 58 13.43 3.25 9.26
CA THR A 58 14.79 2.70 9.36
C THR A 58 15.07 2.26 10.80
N VAL A 59 15.78 1.14 10.99
CA VAL A 59 16.23 0.71 12.33
C VAL A 59 17.35 1.63 12.81
N GLY A 60 17.31 2.02 14.07
CA GLY A 60 18.27 2.96 14.66
C GLY A 60 19.73 2.56 14.53
N THR A 61 20.01 1.24 14.55
CA THR A 61 21.37 0.69 14.37
C THR A 61 21.94 0.83 12.97
N ASP A 62 21.08 1.06 11.96
CA ASP A 62 21.48 1.10 10.55
C ASP A 62 21.82 2.52 10.07
N VAL A 63 21.56 3.52 10.91
CA VAL A 63 21.80 4.93 10.55
C VAL A 63 23.00 5.48 11.31
N ASN A 64 24.00 5.94 10.55
CA ASN A 64 25.03 6.78 11.12
C ASN A 64 24.48 8.21 11.26
N PRO A 65 24.44 8.81 12.47
CA PRO A 65 23.90 10.15 12.69
C PRO A 65 24.54 11.22 11.81
N LEU A 66 25.82 11.07 11.43
CA LEU A 66 26.53 12.00 10.55
C LEU A 66 26.01 12.03 9.12
N ASN A 67 25.28 10.99 8.70
CA ASN A 67 24.75 10.84 7.34
C ASN A 67 23.22 10.75 7.32
N ALA A 68 22.54 11.13 8.40
CA ALA A 68 21.08 10.97 8.53
C ALA A 68 20.31 11.67 7.41
N GLU A 69 20.69 12.89 7.06
CA GLU A 69 20.06 13.66 5.97
C GLU A 69 20.21 12.97 4.61
N GLN A 70 21.39 12.41 4.33
CA GLN A 70 21.63 11.67 3.09
C GLN A 70 20.82 10.38 3.05
N TYR A 71 20.70 9.67 4.17
CA TYR A 71 19.85 8.48 4.28
C TYR A 71 18.38 8.79 4.02
N GLU A 72 17.88 9.88 4.58
CA GLU A 72 16.52 10.34 4.32
C GLU A 72 16.29 10.62 2.84
N LYS A 73 17.18 11.40 2.22
CA LYS A 73 17.11 11.73 0.81
C LYS A 73 17.14 10.49 -0.09
N ASP A 74 18.05 9.57 0.17
CA ASP A 74 18.19 8.34 -0.61
C ASP A 74 16.97 7.42 -0.44
N SER A 75 16.37 7.42 0.74
CA SER A 75 15.18 6.63 1.05
C SER A 75 13.98 6.99 0.18
N PHE A 76 13.83 8.25 -0.17
CA PHE A 76 12.70 8.74 -0.98
C PHE A 76 13.05 8.98 -2.46
N ALA A 77 14.30 8.82 -2.88
CA ALA A 77 14.71 9.14 -4.23
C ALA A 77 13.84 8.48 -5.30
N LEU A 78 13.61 7.16 -5.19
CA LEU A 78 12.79 6.41 -6.16
C LEU A 78 11.30 6.72 -6.05
N VAL A 79 10.80 7.03 -4.85
CA VAL A 79 9.42 7.46 -4.63
C VAL A 79 9.18 8.82 -5.30
N ASN A 80 10.10 9.77 -5.11
CA ASN A 80 9.98 11.10 -5.67
C ASN A 80 10.03 11.09 -7.21
N VAL A 81 10.95 10.33 -7.81
CA VAL A 81 10.98 10.13 -9.27
C VAL A 81 9.64 9.58 -9.76
N ARG A 82 9.10 8.57 -9.07
CA ARG A 82 7.81 7.99 -9.46
C ARG A 82 6.64 8.97 -9.26
N ALA A 83 6.69 9.78 -8.23
CA ALA A 83 5.70 10.83 -7.98
C ALA A 83 5.70 11.90 -9.09
N GLU A 84 6.88 12.32 -9.53
CA GLU A 84 7.04 13.25 -10.66
C GLU A 84 6.47 12.68 -11.95
N GLU A 85 6.77 11.40 -12.29
CA GLU A 85 6.21 10.71 -13.46
C GLU A 85 4.67 10.67 -13.44
N LEU A 86 4.07 10.59 -12.25
CA LEU A 86 2.63 10.51 -12.03
C LEU A 86 1.99 11.88 -11.78
N ASN A 87 2.77 12.95 -11.77
CA ASN A 87 2.36 14.31 -11.40
C ASN A 87 1.62 14.36 -10.06
N LEU A 88 2.23 13.74 -9.04
CA LEU A 88 1.70 13.64 -7.68
C LEU A 88 2.52 14.49 -6.71
N ASN A 89 1.82 15.09 -5.74
CA ASN A 89 2.44 15.70 -4.58
C ASN A 89 2.38 14.72 -3.41
N ILE A 90 3.54 14.37 -2.83
CA ILE A 90 3.67 13.39 -1.76
C ILE A 90 4.32 14.04 -0.55
N ASP A 91 3.76 13.76 0.62
CA ASP A 91 4.32 14.14 1.91
C ASP A 91 5.24 13.01 2.41
N ASN A 92 6.54 13.25 2.43
CA ASN A 92 7.54 12.28 2.85
C ASN A 92 7.76 12.36 4.35
N ARG A 93 7.71 11.21 5.04
CA ARG A 93 7.92 11.08 6.49
C ARG A 93 9.01 10.05 6.76
N TYR A 94 10.18 10.52 7.15
CA TYR A 94 11.30 9.66 7.57
C TYR A 94 11.23 9.39 9.07
N ARG A 95 11.37 8.12 9.46
CA ARG A 95 11.34 7.67 10.85
C ARG A 95 12.47 6.68 11.14
N VAL A 96 13.20 6.93 12.22
CA VAL A 96 14.20 6.00 12.74
C VAL A 96 13.63 5.38 14.03
N THR A 97 13.51 4.05 14.08
CA THR A 97 12.89 3.37 15.23
C THR A 97 13.34 1.93 15.37
N ASP A 98 13.42 1.47 16.61
CA ASP A 98 13.57 0.06 16.95
C ASP A 98 12.22 -0.60 17.31
N LYS A 99 11.12 0.20 17.33
CA LYS A 99 9.77 -0.22 17.72
C LYS A 99 8.78 -0.04 16.60
N LEU A 100 9.03 -0.69 15.46
CA LEU A 100 8.32 -0.47 14.20
C LEU A 100 6.79 -0.53 14.33
N VAL A 101 6.24 -1.57 14.99
CA VAL A 101 4.77 -1.74 15.13
C VAL A 101 4.17 -0.58 15.90
N GLN A 102 4.79 -0.19 17.00
CA GLN A 102 4.31 0.91 17.84
C GLN A 102 4.34 2.24 17.07
N GLU A 103 5.42 2.50 16.36
CA GLU A 103 5.56 3.73 15.56
C GLU A 103 4.55 3.78 14.40
N ILE A 104 4.34 2.69 13.67
CA ILE A 104 3.32 2.64 12.61
C ILE A 104 1.93 2.85 13.23
N THR A 105 1.61 2.15 14.32
CA THR A 105 0.31 2.25 14.98
C THR A 105 0.05 3.68 15.47
N GLN A 106 1.04 4.31 16.10
CA GLN A 106 0.90 5.68 16.58
C GLN A 106 0.76 6.65 15.41
N PHE A 107 1.57 6.50 14.36
CA PHE A 107 1.48 7.33 13.17
C PHE A 107 0.13 7.23 12.47
N VAL A 108 -0.43 6.02 12.36
CA VAL A 108 -1.77 5.81 11.79
C VAL A 108 -2.84 6.46 12.65
N LYS A 109 -2.74 6.39 13.98
CA LYS A 109 -3.68 7.07 14.90
C LYS A 109 -3.62 8.58 14.75
N ASP A 110 -2.41 9.15 14.67
CA ASP A 110 -2.22 10.60 14.56
C ASP A 110 -2.71 11.14 13.22
N GLU A 111 -2.43 10.41 12.14
CA GLU A 111 -2.80 10.82 10.78
C GLU A 111 -4.23 10.46 10.39
N ASN A 112 -4.84 9.47 11.04
CA ASN A 112 -6.19 8.96 10.76
C ASN A 112 -6.46 8.77 9.26
N PRO A 113 -5.74 7.87 8.58
CA PRO A 113 -5.86 7.66 7.14
C PRO A 113 -7.11 6.88 6.76
N ASP A 114 -7.56 7.10 5.52
CA ASP A 114 -8.62 6.29 4.91
C ASP A 114 -8.12 4.92 4.42
N MET A 115 -6.82 4.76 4.24
CA MET A 115 -6.18 3.50 3.86
C MET A 115 -4.69 3.51 4.20
N LEU A 116 -4.22 2.39 4.73
CA LEU A 116 -2.81 2.07 4.92
C LEU A 116 -2.39 0.98 3.92
N LEU A 117 -1.28 1.20 3.21
CA LEU A 117 -0.68 0.19 2.32
C LEU A 117 0.70 -0.20 2.87
N LEU A 118 0.89 -1.48 3.14
CA LEU A 118 2.14 -2.03 3.64
C LEU A 118 2.81 -2.90 2.59
N GLY A 119 4.12 -2.76 2.42
CA GLY A 119 4.92 -3.65 1.61
C GLY A 119 5.36 -4.88 2.40
N ALA A 120 4.87 -6.06 2.05
CA ALA A 120 5.43 -7.32 2.50
C ALA A 120 6.39 -7.83 1.41
N GLY A 121 7.65 -7.45 1.48
CA GLY A 121 8.60 -7.79 0.44
C GLY A 121 8.99 -9.26 0.46
N THR A 122 9.24 -9.78 -0.72
CA THR A 122 9.98 -11.02 -0.92
C THR A 122 11.47 -10.77 -0.66
N ARG A 123 12.17 -11.83 -0.26
CA ARG A 123 13.61 -11.83 0.02
C ARG A 123 14.37 -11.06 -1.06
N TYR A 124 14.99 -9.96 -0.69
CA TYR A 124 16.01 -9.36 -1.54
C TYR A 124 17.14 -10.37 -1.71
N ARG A 125 17.57 -10.61 -2.95
CA ARG A 125 18.75 -11.40 -3.24
C ARG A 125 19.94 -10.77 -2.52
N ALA A 126 20.79 -11.63 -1.96
CA ALA A 126 22.02 -11.25 -1.25
C ALA A 126 23.07 -10.52 -2.12
N ASP A 127 22.72 -10.20 -3.36
CA ASP A 127 23.59 -9.57 -4.36
C ASP A 127 23.60 -8.03 -4.32
N SER A 128 22.90 -7.43 -3.34
CA SER A 128 23.03 -5.98 -3.14
C SER A 128 24.44 -5.66 -2.65
N PRO A 129 25.18 -4.77 -3.35
CA PRO A 129 26.58 -4.44 -3.00
C PRO A 129 26.76 -3.89 -1.59
N THR A 130 25.68 -3.54 -0.91
CA THR A 130 25.71 -2.96 0.44
C THR A 130 25.43 -3.96 1.56
N GLY A 131 25.07 -5.23 1.26
CA GLY A 131 24.89 -6.31 2.26
C GLY A 131 23.82 -6.07 3.34
N ARG A 132 23.16 -4.90 3.36
CA ARG A 132 22.30 -4.41 4.43
C ARG A 132 20.80 -4.66 4.24
N GLY A 133 20.39 -5.15 3.05
CA GLY A 133 18.97 -5.26 2.68
C GLY A 133 18.21 -6.46 3.27
N VAL A 134 18.89 -7.41 3.89
CA VAL A 134 18.30 -8.72 4.23
C VAL A 134 17.45 -8.69 5.50
N TYR A 135 17.73 -7.81 6.45
CA TYR A 135 17.13 -7.85 7.79
C TYR A 135 15.75 -7.18 7.89
N TRP A 136 15.45 -6.19 7.06
CA TRP A 136 14.22 -5.41 7.18
C TRP A 136 12.95 -6.17 6.76
N PHE A 137 13.07 -7.06 5.81
CA PHE A 137 11.93 -7.77 5.24
C PHE A 137 11.39 -8.89 6.14
N SER A 138 12.23 -9.58 6.87
CA SER A 138 11.77 -10.57 7.85
C SER A 138 11.02 -9.88 8.99
N LEU A 139 11.53 -8.75 9.47
CA LEU A 139 10.91 -7.98 10.55
C LEU A 139 9.51 -7.44 10.21
N PHE A 140 9.30 -7.00 8.96
CA PHE A 140 8.00 -6.49 8.53
C PHE A 140 6.97 -7.62 8.38
N ARG A 141 7.38 -8.76 7.82
CA ARG A 141 6.49 -9.89 7.59
C ARG A 141 5.94 -10.46 8.91
N ASP A 142 6.80 -10.64 9.89
CA ASP A 142 6.42 -11.22 11.18
C ASP A 142 5.60 -10.24 12.04
N LYS A 143 5.59 -8.95 11.68
CA LYS A 143 4.90 -7.88 12.41
C LYS A 143 3.66 -7.35 11.71
N ILE A 144 3.34 -7.82 10.50
CA ILE A 144 2.14 -7.39 9.78
C ILE A 144 0.87 -7.71 10.58
N GLU A 145 0.81 -8.90 11.18
CA GLU A 145 -0.33 -9.32 12.00
C GLU A 145 -0.53 -8.38 13.20
N ASP A 146 0.56 -7.98 13.85
CA ASP A 146 0.52 -7.05 14.97
C ASP A 146 0.02 -5.65 14.55
N VAL A 147 0.44 -5.18 13.37
CA VAL A 147 -0.06 -3.91 12.81
C VAL A 147 -1.54 -4.03 12.47
N LEU A 148 -1.96 -5.11 11.79
CA LEU A 148 -3.36 -5.34 11.43
C LEU A 148 -4.29 -5.35 12.65
N GLY A 149 -3.84 -5.96 13.75
CA GLY A 149 -4.59 -5.99 15.02
C GLY A 149 -4.60 -4.66 15.79
N SER A 150 -3.80 -3.67 15.37
CA SER A 150 -3.55 -2.45 16.15
C SER A 150 -4.03 -1.16 15.48
N VAL A 151 -4.52 -1.22 14.24
CA VAL A 151 -4.98 -0.05 13.49
C VAL A 151 -6.46 -0.19 13.10
N ASP A 152 -7.19 0.93 13.13
CA ASP A 152 -8.63 0.98 12.88
C ASP A 152 -8.99 1.36 11.43
N CYS A 153 -7.99 1.56 10.57
CA CYS A 153 -8.21 1.89 9.16
C CYS A 153 -8.10 0.64 8.26
N PRO A 154 -8.69 0.66 7.06
CA PRO A 154 -8.46 -0.37 6.04
C PRO A 154 -6.96 -0.53 5.73
N VAL A 155 -6.47 -1.76 5.79
CA VAL A 155 -5.07 -2.09 5.48
C VAL A 155 -5.01 -2.96 4.23
N ALA A 156 -4.16 -2.56 3.29
CA ALA A 156 -3.79 -3.38 2.15
C ALA A 156 -2.33 -3.84 2.29
N ILE A 157 -2.06 -5.08 1.90
CA ILE A 157 -0.72 -5.65 1.93
C ILE A 157 -0.29 -5.94 0.50
N PHE A 158 0.83 -5.39 0.10
CA PHE A 158 1.44 -5.64 -1.21
C PHE A 158 2.60 -6.61 -1.09
N ILE A 159 2.50 -7.74 -1.79
CA ILE A 159 3.56 -8.75 -1.87
C ILE A 159 4.16 -8.69 -3.28
N ASN A 160 5.35 -8.14 -3.41
CA ASN A 160 6.07 -8.11 -4.68
C ASN A 160 6.70 -9.47 -4.98
N LYS A 161 6.37 -10.06 -6.15
CA LYS A 161 6.94 -11.31 -6.66
C LYS A 161 7.67 -11.12 -7.99
N ASP A 162 8.25 -9.93 -8.19
CA ASP A 162 9.09 -9.57 -9.36
C ASP A 162 8.42 -9.65 -10.75
N LYS A 163 7.09 -9.82 -10.80
CA LYS A 163 6.31 -9.79 -12.05
C LYS A 163 5.22 -8.74 -11.94
N THR A 164 5.37 -7.66 -12.70
CA THR A 164 4.40 -6.56 -12.76
C THR A 164 3.62 -6.51 -14.07
N ASP A 165 3.97 -7.37 -15.02
CA ASP A 165 3.36 -7.40 -16.34
C ASP A 165 2.32 -8.51 -16.43
N GLY A 166 1.11 -8.16 -16.84
CA GLY A 166 0.04 -9.11 -17.03
C GLY A 166 -1.32 -8.62 -16.52
N PRO A 167 -2.34 -9.48 -16.60
CA PRO A 167 -3.68 -9.16 -16.11
C PRO A 167 -3.69 -9.03 -14.59
N VAL A 168 -4.52 -8.12 -14.10
CA VAL A 168 -4.79 -7.96 -12.66
C VAL A 168 -5.90 -8.93 -12.27
N SER A 169 -5.62 -9.78 -11.30
CA SER A 169 -6.61 -10.72 -10.78
C SER A 169 -7.22 -10.19 -9.49
N PHE A 170 -8.56 -10.13 -9.46
CA PHE A 170 -9.34 -9.82 -8.26
C PHE A 170 -10.07 -11.07 -7.82
N ILE A 171 -10.01 -11.34 -6.53
CA ILE A 171 -10.68 -12.48 -5.89
C ILE A 171 -11.69 -11.91 -4.92
N LEU A 172 -12.97 -12.20 -5.13
CA LEU A 172 -14.06 -11.79 -4.26
C LEU A 172 -14.70 -13.03 -3.63
N GLY A 173 -14.54 -13.20 -2.33
CA GLY A 173 -15.02 -14.36 -1.57
C GLY A 173 -16.39 -14.16 -0.94
N GLY A 174 -16.95 -12.96 -0.99
CA GLY A 174 -18.26 -12.68 -0.40
C GLY A 174 -18.67 -11.22 -0.46
N THR A 175 -19.77 -10.89 0.22
CA THR A 175 -20.30 -9.50 0.24
C THR A 175 -19.37 -8.49 0.89
N MET A 176 -18.50 -8.93 1.79
CA MET A 176 -17.50 -8.07 2.44
C MET A 176 -16.47 -7.55 1.44
N ASP A 177 -16.19 -8.29 0.35
CA ASP A 177 -15.20 -7.91 -0.65
C ASP A 177 -15.74 -6.95 -1.72
N LEU A 178 -17.03 -6.63 -1.68
CA LEU A 178 -17.66 -5.70 -2.61
C LEU A 178 -17.02 -4.29 -2.58
N PHE A 179 -16.33 -3.94 -1.50
CA PHE A 179 -15.56 -2.68 -1.43
C PHE A 179 -14.44 -2.61 -2.47
N MET A 180 -13.99 -3.75 -3.02
CA MET A 180 -12.97 -3.82 -4.07
C MET A 180 -13.49 -3.46 -5.47
N LEU A 181 -14.80 -3.55 -5.71
CA LEU A 181 -15.39 -3.31 -7.04
C LEU A 181 -15.05 -1.95 -7.66
N PRO A 182 -14.98 -0.84 -6.91
CA PRO A 182 -14.53 0.44 -7.45
C PRO A 182 -13.10 0.40 -7.99
N PHE A 183 -12.21 -0.38 -7.37
CA PHE A 183 -10.84 -0.57 -7.87
C PHE A 183 -10.82 -1.44 -9.13
N VAL A 184 -11.63 -2.51 -9.17
CA VAL A 184 -11.82 -3.33 -10.39
C VAL A 184 -12.24 -2.43 -11.55
N LYS A 185 -13.24 -1.57 -11.34
CA LYS A 185 -13.72 -0.63 -12.35
C LYS A 185 -12.62 0.35 -12.79
N ALA A 186 -11.88 0.92 -11.85
CA ALA A 186 -10.80 1.87 -12.16
C ALA A 186 -9.68 1.23 -12.98
N VAL A 187 -9.32 -0.01 -12.69
CA VAL A 187 -8.32 -0.77 -13.46
C VAL A 187 -8.85 -1.10 -14.86
N ALA A 188 -10.12 -1.55 -14.97
CA ALA A 188 -10.76 -1.88 -16.24
C ALA A 188 -10.87 -0.68 -17.17
N GLN A 189 -11.24 0.49 -16.64
CA GLN A 189 -11.38 1.73 -17.42
C GLN A 189 -10.06 2.20 -18.05
N ARG A 190 -8.92 1.72 -17.56
CA ARG A 190 -7.60 2.00 -18.12
C ARG A 190 -7.15 0.99 -19.17
N GLY A 191 -8.02 0.06 -19.56
CA GLY A 191 -7.73 -0.97 -20.56
C GLY A 191 -6.78 -2.06 -20.05
N ILE A 192 -6.56 -2.15 -18.74
CA ILE A 192 -5.72 -3.21 -18.13
C ILE A 192 -6.56 -4.48 -18.09
N PRO A 193 -6.08 -5.60 -18.63
CA PRO A 193 -6.79 -6.87 -18.57
C PRO A 193 -7.05 -7.30 -17.13
N ILE A 194 -8.28 -7.75 -16.85
CA ILE A 194 -8.71 -8.16 -15.52
C ILE A 194 -9.22 -9.60 -15.55
N HIS A 195 -8.80 -10.38 -14.56
CA HIS A 195 -9.43 -11.64 -14.19
C HIS A 195 -10.20 -11.44 -12.89
N LEU A 196 -11.51 -11.64 -12.92
CA LEU A 196 -12.37 -11.54 -11.75
C LEU A 196 -12.82 -12.95 -11.34
N TYR A 197 -12.40 -13.38 -10.17
CA TYR A 197 -12.77 -14.65 -9.57
C TYR A 197 -13.83 -14.41 -8.49
N LEU A 198 -15.00 -15.01 -8.66
CA LEU A 198 -16.10 -14.94 -7.70
C LEU A 198 -16.23 -16.30 -7.03
N PHE A 199 -15.99 -16.35 -5.73
CA PHE A 199 -16.26 -17.54 -4.93
C PHE A 199 -17.62 -17.41 -4.30
N ASN A 200 -18.52 -18.36 -4.62
CA ASN A 200 -19.82 -18.45 -3.98
C ASN A 200 -19.65 -19.23 -2.66
N THR A 201 -19.58 -18.52 -1.55
CA THR A 201 -19.54 -19.14 -0.21
C THR A 201 -20.94 -19.49 0.26
N HIS A 202 -21.72 -20.23 -0.58
CA HIS A 202 -23.00 -20.82 -0.16
C HIS A 202 -22.80 -22.13 0.61
N ASP A 203 -21.74 -22.27 1.36
CA ASP A 203 -21.65 -23.27 2.41
C ASP A 203 -21.99 -22.59 3.74
N ASP A 204 -23.28 -22.66 4.10
CA ASP A 204 -23.82 -22.25 5.41
C ASP A 204 -23.31 -23.14 6.58
N SER A 205 -22.15 -23.75 6.45
CA SER A 205 -21.60 -24.68 7.44
C SER A 205 -20.54 -24.04 8.37
N PHE A 206 -20.46 -22.71 8.43
CA PHE A 206 -19.72 -22.00 9.48
C PHE A 206 -20.64 -21.07 10.27
N ILE A 207 -21.49 -21.68 11.11
CA ILE A 207 -22.05 -21.09 12.31
C ILE A 207 -21.54 -21.88 13.51
#